data_be60a21aae22860be8f03ad3eb9284f0
#
_entry.id   be60a21aae22860be8f03ad3eb9284f0
#
_cell.length_a   1.000
_cell.length_b   1.000
_cell.length_c   1.000
_cell.angle_alpha   90.00
_cell.angle_beta   90.00
_cell.angle_gamma   90.00
#
_symmetry.space_group_name_H-M   'P 1'
#
loop_
_entity.id
_entity.type
_entity.pdbx_description
1 polymer ?
#
loop_
_entity_poly.entity_id
_entity_poly.type
_entity_poly.pdbx_seq_one_letter_code
_entity_poly.pdbx_strand_id
1 'polypeptide(L)'
;MHRLRASILATGLMLTAPLFAQTLAPERVLNGVNVLADSCTQASDSRQAFDSAALTRALSSPERDVTDFLRDETRKPVQTLEFLALERGMRVLDLYAAGGYYTVVLSQAVGESGCVFAQNTQRGRAFIEDRQAITQGEALDTKIRTANLNNVTQLIAPTTSLGIAPESLDFILLTLTLHDYTNPNPQRARELLTMLYSLLKAGGILGISDHVGDEGNDNYALHRMPEQQAIALGLEAGFEVTSSDLLRVHSDDHSRSVFDPRLARITDRFLLRLLKPAR
;
A
#
# COMPACT_ATOMS: atom_id res chain seq x y z
N MET A 1 48.81 -70.49 -18.30
CA MET A 1 48.38 -69.18 -18.76
C MET A 1 47.25 -68.69 -17.86
N HIS A 2 47.61 -68.04 -16.77
CA HIS A 2 46.64 -67.55 -15.79
C HIS A 2 46.59 -66.04 -15.90
N ARG A 3 45.41 -65.51 -16.23
CA ARG A 3 45.15 -64.04 -16.22
C ARG A 3 44.62 -63.65 -14.83
N LEU A 4 45.43 -62.92 -14.11
CA LEU A 4 44.97 -62.21 -12.90
C LEU A 4 44.02 -61.02 -13.30
N ARG A 5 42.85 -60.99 -12.71
CA ARG A 5 41.99 -59.84 -12.73
C ARG A 5 42.20 -59.04 -11.44
N ALA A 6 42.69 -57.84 -11.58
CA ALA A 6 42.75 -56.88 -10.48
C ALA A 6 41.41 -56.14 -10.35
N SER A 7 40.75 -56.26 -9.19
CA SER A 7 39.55 -55.48 -8.84
C SER A 7 40.00 -54.19 -8.13
N ILE A 8 39.68 -53.06 -8.73
CA ILE A 8 39.86 -51.75 -8.10
C ILE A 8 38.58 -51.41 -7.33
N LEU A 9 38.66 -51.39 -6.00
CA LEU A 9 37.62 -50.84 -5.14
C LEU A 9 37.76 -49.28 -5.14
N ALA A 10 36.78 -48.57 -5.73
CA ALA A 10 36.65 -47.16 -5.61
C ALA A 10 35.82 -46.84 -4.36
N THR A 11 36.46 -46.40 -3.30
CA THR A 11 35.79 -45.82 -2.11
C THR A 11 35.34 -44.40 -2.43
N GLY A 12 34.07 -44.25 -2.73
CA GLY A 12 33.44 -42.94 -2.90
C GLY A 12 33.21 -42.30 -1.54
N LEU A 13 33.95 -41.23 -1.27
CA LEU A 13 33.73 -40.36 -0.13
C LEU A 13 32.52 -39.45 -0.45
N MET A 14 31.36 -39.76 0.12
CA MET A 14 30.20 -38.86 0.06
C MET A 14 30.42 -37.71 1.02
N LEU A 15 30.74 -36.52 0.48
CA LEU A 15 30.64 -35.26 1.21
C LEU A 15 29.16 -34.89 1.32
N THR A 16 28.58 -35.13 2.49
CA THR A 16 27.27 -34.56 2.84
C THR A 16 27.48 -33.09 3.21
N ALA A 17 27.14 -32.17 2.31
CA ALA A 17 27.02 -30.76 2.64
C ALA A 17 25.85 -30.61 3.61
N PRO A 18 26.00 -29.83 4.71
CA PRO A 18 24.87 -29.53 5.58
C PRO A 18 23.88 -28.66 4.78
N LEU A 19 22.66 -29.17 4.62
CA LEU A 19 21.51 -28.37 4.22
C LEU A 19 21.29 -27.34 5.34
N PHE A 20 21.76 -26.11 5.17
CA PHE A 20 21.25 -25.01 5.96
C PHE A 20 19.78 -24.84 5.58
N ALA A 21 18.91 -25.42 6.40
CA ALA A 21 17.51 -25.05 6.41
C ALA A 21 17.46 -23.58 6.83
N GLN A 22 17.36 -22.69 5.86
CA GLN A 22 16.91 -21.32 6.12
C GLN A 22 15.50 -21.46 6.69
N THR A 23 15.38 -21.33 8.00
CA THR A 23 14.11 -21.09 8.66
C THR A 23 13.59 -19.76 8.13
N LEU A 24 12.76 -19.82 7.10
CA LEU A 24 11.96 -18.70 6.66
C LEU A 24 11.22 -18.19 7.91
N ALA A 25 11.44 -16.94 8.25
CA ALA A 25 10.63 -16.28 9.27
C ALA A 25 9.16 -16.51 8.91
N PRO A 26 8.29 -16.90 9.85
CA PRO A 26 6.90 -17.17 9.54
C PRO A 26 6.30 -15.93 8.88
N GLU A 27 5.74 -16.09 7.69
CA GLU A 27 4.98 -15.04 7.03
C GLU A 27 3.95 -14.53 8.03
N ARG A 28 4.05 -13.25 8.42
CA ARG A 28 3.07 -12.60 9.26
C ARG A 28 1.82 -12.32 8.43
N VAL A 29 1.07 -13.37 8.12
CA VAL A 29 -0.24 -13.30 7.49
C VAL A 29 -1.28 -13.45 8.59
N LEU A 30 -2.04 -12.40 8.83
CA LEU A 30 -3.07 -12.37 9.86
C LEU A 30 -4.44 -12.45 9.21
N ASN A 31 -5.17 -13.51 9.54
CA ASN A 31 -6.56 -13.71 9.15
C ASN A 31 -7.47 -13.20 10.26
N GLY A 32 -7.82 -11.94 10.20
CA GLY A 32 -9.08 -11.33 10.67
C GLY A 32 -9.54 -11.51 12.13
N VAL A 33 -8.67 -11.65 13.18
CA VAL A 33 -9.13 -11.53 14.57
C VAL A 33 -7.99 -11.00 15.47
N ASN A 34 -8.21 -9.83 16.11
CA ASN A 34 -7.36 -9.20 17.16
C ASN A 34 -5.85 -9.09 16.88
N VAL A 35 -5.51 -8.51 15.76
CA VAL A 35 -4.18 -8.55 15.15
C VAL A 35 -3.20 -7.51 15.68
N LEU A 36 -3.67 -6.46 16.35
CA LEU A 36 -2.87 -5.26 16.57
C LEU A 36 -2.01 -5.24 17.84
N ALA A 37 -2.29 -6.06 18.82
CA ALA A 37 -1.52 -6.02 20.06
C ALA A 37 -0.07 -6.46 19.87
N ASP A 38 0.17 -7.44 18.99
CA ASP A 38 1.47 -8.13 18.92
C ASP A 38 2.35 -7.76 17.73
N SER A 39 1.79 -7.25 16.63
CA SER A 39 2.56 -7.05 15.38
C SER A 39 3.19 -5.66 15.24
N CYS A 40 2.75 -4.69 16.03
CA CYS A 40 3.23 -3.30 16.04
C CYS A 40 3.87 -2.90 17.38
N THR A 41 4.43 -3.84 18.09
CA THR A 41 5.03 -3.64 19.44
C THR A 41 6.23 -2.69 19.44
N GLN A 42 6.84 -2.45 18.26
CA GLN A 42 8.00 -1.55 18.12
C GLN A 42 7.59 -0.10 17.79
N ALA A 43 6.31 0.16 17.48
CA ALA A 43 5.89 1.52 17.19
C ALA A 43 6.03 2.39 18.44
N SER A 44 6.93 3.35 18.37
CA SER A 44 7.19 4.32 19.44
C SER A 44 6.11 5.41 19.42
N ASP A 45 5.75 5.92 20.60
CA ASP A 45 4.94 7.15 20.70
C ASP A 45 5.78 8.41 20.37
N SER A 46 7.11 8.28 20.24
CA SER A 46 7.98 9.38 19.81
C SER A 46 7.85 9.57 18.29
N ARG A 47 7.23 10.67 17.88
CA ARG A 47 7.16 11.11 16.49
C ARG A 47 8.45 11.84 16.12
N GLN A 48 8.90 11.64 14.89
CA GLN A 48 10.03 12.36 14.31
C GLN A 48 9.57 13.03 13.02
N ALA A 49 10.15 14.19 12.74
CA ALA A 49 9.90 14.86 11.47
C ALA A 49 10.16 13.91 10.29
N PHE A 50 9.34 14.02 9.27
CA PHE A 50 9.50 13.30 8.03
C PHE A 50 10.81 13.69 7.34
N ASP A 51 11.60 12.69 6.91
CA ASP A 51 12.88 12.90 6.19
C ASP A 51 12.70 12.61 4.70
N SER A 52 12.32 13.64 3.94
CA SER A 52 12.12 13.57 2.48
C SER A 52 13.39 13.15 1.74
N ALA A 53 14.55 13.61 2.20
CA ALA A 53 15.83 13.28 1.54
C ALA A 53 16.20 11.82 1.77
N ALA A 54 15.96 11.29 2.97
CA ALA A 54 16.15 9.87 3.25
C ALA A 54 15.21 8.99 2.44
N LEU A 55 13.94 9.36 2.35
CA LEU A 55 12.97 8.63 1.52
C LEU A 55 13.35 8.68 0.03
N THR A 56 13.73 9.85 -0.49
CA THR A 56 14.20 9.98 -1.88
C THR A 56 15.37 9.05 -2.18
N ARG A 57 16.35 8.97 -1.27
CA ARG A 57 17.48 8.04 -1.43
C ARG A 57 17.03 6.58 -1.41
N ALA A 58 16.17 6.21 -0.50
CA ALA A 58 15.65 4.84 -0.39
C ALA A 58 14.87 4.43 -1.65
N LEU A 59 14.04 5.32 -2.19
CA LEU A 59 13.27 5.07 -3.41
C LEU A 59 14.13 5.07 -4.69
N SER A 60 15.35 5.62 -4.64
CA SER A 60 16.31 5.58 -5.75
C SER A 60 17.18 4.32 -5.78
N SER A 61 16.92 3.34 -4.89
CA SER A 61 17.67 2.07 -4.88
C SER A 61 17.52 1.33 -6.21
N PRO A 62 18.64 0.87 -6.84
CA PRO A 62 18.59 0.11 -8.09
C PRO A 62 17.91 -1.27 -7.93
N GLU A 63 17.75 -1.74 -6.70
CA GLU A 63 17.09 -3.01 -6.39
C GLU A 63 15.55 -2.88 -6.35
N ARG A 64 15.05 -1.65 -6.38
CA ARG A 64 13.61 -1.40 -6.40
C ARG A 64 12.97 -1.88 -7.69
N ASP A 65 11.74 -2.37 -7.61
CA ASP A 65 10.95 -2.81 -8.78
C ASP A 65 10.88 -1.69 -9.84
N VAL A 66 11.32 -2.00 -11.06
CA VAL A 66 11.36 -1.04 -12.17
C VAL A 66 9.98 -0.47 -12.51
N THR A 67 8.90 -1.24 -12.33
CA THR A 67 7.55 -0.74 -12.60
C THR A 67 7.12 0.32 -11.58
N ASP A 68 7.69 0.28 -10.37
CA ASP A 68 7.44 1.29 -9.34
C ASP A 68 8.11 2.62 -9.69
N PHE A 69 9.32 2.60 -10.28
CA PHE A 69 9.95 3.82 -10.82
C PHE A 69 9.07 4.51 -11.86
N LEU A 70 8.44 3.72 -12.76
CA LEU A 70 7.54 4.28 -13.78
C LEU A 70 6.29 4.94 -13.18
N ARG A 71 5.92 4.57 -11.96
CA ARG A 71 4.78 5.14 -11.23
C ARG A 71 5.14 6.40 -10.46
N ASP A 72 6.41 6.59 -10.11
CA ASP A 72 6.87 7.71 -9.28
C ASP A 72 6.57 9.08 -9.90
N GLU A 73 6.75 9.22 -11.22
CA GLU A 73 6.48 10.46 -11.92
C GLU A 73 5.04 10.96 -11.72
N THR A 74 4.07 10.05 -11.77
CA THR A 74 2.64 10.39 -11.65
C THR A 74 2.12 10.35 -10.23
N ARG A 75 2.81 9.65 -9.32
CA ARG A 75 2.40 9.50 -7.91
C ARG A 75 3.14 10.43 -6.97
N LYS A 76 4.30 10.96 -7.38
CA LYS A 76 5.14 11.89 -6.61
C LYS A 76 5.22 11.52 -5.13
N PRO A 77 5.71 10.28 -4.79
CA PRO A 77 5.47 9.68 -3.49
C PRO A 77 6.00 10.50 -2.32
N VAL A 78 7.18 11.13 -2.46
CA VAL A 78 7.77 11.95 -1.41
C VAL A 78 6.90 13.18 -1.14
N GLN A 79 6.58 13.94 -2.17
CA GLN A 79 5.77 15.16 -2.06
C GLN A 79 4.34 14.84 -1.60
N THR A 80 3.80 13.69 -2.01
CA THR A 80 2.49 13.20 -1.56
C THR A 80 2.51 12.97 -0.05
N LEU A 81 3.51 12.27 0.49
CA LEU A 81 3.59 12.03 1.93
C LEU A 81 3.93 13.29 2.74
N GLU A 82 4.69 14.24 2.17
CA GLU A 82 4.90 15.57 2.77
C GLU A 82 3.57 16.33 2.93
N PHE A 83 2.79 16.42 1.86
CA PHE A 83 1.48 17.07 1.92
C PHE A 83 0.54 16.38 2.92
N LEU A 84 0.57 15.06 2.96
CA LEU A 84 -0.23 14.27 3.88
C LEU A 84 0.30 14.29 5.33
N ALA A 85 1.42 14.97 5.60
CA ALA A 85 2.04 15.11 6.92
C ALA A 85 2.32 13.76 7.60
N LEU A 86 2.82 12.77 6.82
CA LEU A 86 3.29 11.51 7.40
C LEU A 86 4.51 11.75 8.28
N GLU A 87 4.62 11.06 9.40
CA GLU A 87 5.77 11.13 10.32
C GLU A 87 6.39 9.74 10.54
N ARG A 88 7.66 9.73 10.90
CA ARG A 88 8.35 8.51 11.35
C ARG A 88 7.73 8.01 12.65
N GLY A 89 7.71 6.68 12.79
CA GLY A 89 7.12 6.04 13.97
C GLY A 89 5.60 5.88 13.93
N MET A 90 4.92 6.34 12.88
CA MET A 90 3.47 6.19 12.74
C MET A 90 3.05 4.74 12.54
N ARG A 91 1.84 4.42 13.04
CA ARG A 91 1.08 3.20 12.72
C ARG A 91 0.18 3.48 11.54
N VAL A 92 0.46 2.81 10.43
CA VAL A 92 -0.12 3.12 9.13
C VAL A 92 -0.94 1.94 8.57
N LEU A 93 -2.08 2.24 7.98
CA LEU A 93 -2.84 1.31 7.15
C LEU A 93 -2.71 1.73 5.68
N ASP A 94 -2.12 0.87 4.85
CA ASP A 94 -2.17 0.91 3.39
C ASP A 94 -3.41 0.11 2.94
N LEU A 95 -4.52 0.80 2.75
CA LEU A 95 -5.80 0.16 2.43
C LEU A 95 -5.87 -0.13 0.93
N TYR A 96 -6.11 -1.38 0.55
CA TYR A 96 -5.94 -1.88 -0.81
C TYR A 96 -4.52 -1.69 -1.34
N ALA A 97 -3.56 -2.25 -0.61
CA ALA A 97 -2.13 -2.18 -0.93
C ALA A 97 -1.79 -2.69 -2.34
N ALA A 98 -2.69 -3.49 -2.96
CA ALA A 98 -2.49 -4.14 -4.26
C ALA A 98 -1.12 -4.84 -4.33
N GLY A 99 -0.31 -4.57 -5.34
CA GLY A 99 1.05 -5.11 -5.47
C GLY A 99 2.11 -4.38 -4.63
N GLY A 100 1.72 -3.52 -3.67
CA GLY A 100 2.61 -3.00 -2.63
C GLY A 100 3.44 -1.78 -3.00
N TYR A 101 3.06 -1.00 -4.01
CA TYR A 101 3.77 0.25 -4.34
C TYR A 101 3.87 1.18 -3.12
N TYR A 102 2.72 1.57 -2.54
CA TYR A 102 2.72 2.45 -1.37
C TYR A 102 3.16 1.73 -0.10
N THR A 103 2.99 0.42 0.01
CA THR A 103 3.52 -0.37 1.14
C THR A 103 5.04 -0.16 1.29
N VAL A 104 5.81 -0.24 0.19
CA VAL A 104 7.26 0.02 0.20
C VAL A 104 7.55 1.46 0.60
N VAL A 105 6.86 2.43 -0.02
CA VAL A 105 7.04 3.87 0.26
C VAL A 105 6.76 4.19 1.72
N LEU A 106 5.62 3.72 2.25
CA LEU A 106 5.20 3.94 3.63
C LEU A 106 6.15 3.28 4.63
N SER A 107 6.57 2.04 4.38
CA SER A 107 7.52 1.31 5.21
C SER A 107 8.83 2.07 5.37
N GLN A 108 9.40 2.57 4.27
CA GLN A 108 10.63 3.38 4.29
C GLN A 108 10.41 4.73 4.98
N ALA A 109 9.26 5.37 4.77
CA ALA A 109 8.95 6.68 5.35
C ALA A 109 8.76 6.63 6.87
N VAL A 110 7.99 5.65 7.39
CA VAL A 110 7.78 5.53 8.85
C VAL A 110 9.00 4.96 9.57
N GLY A 111 9.88 4.26 8.85
CA GLY A 111 11.10 3.68 9.39
C GLY A 111 10.86 2.54 10.39
N GLU A 112 11.94 2.06 11.03
CA GLU A 112 11.91 0.90 11.93
C GLU A 112 11.03 1.11 13.18
N SER A 113 10.89 2.37 13.62
CA SER A 113 10.03 2.72 14.77
C SER A 113 8.55 2.84 14.43
N GLY A 114 8.17 2.73 13.15
CA GLY A 114 6.79 2.70 12.69
C GLY A 114 6.38 1.32 12.21
N CYS A 115 5.11 1.17 11.83
CA CYS A 115 4.64 -0.05 11.21
C CYS A 115 3.57 0.21 10.15
N VAL A 116 3.48 -0.71 9.18
CA VAL A 116 2.54 -0.64 8.06
C VAL A 116 1.70 -1.92 8.01
N PHE A 117 0.39 -1.77 8.03
CA PHE A 117 -0.56 -2.83 7.71
C PHE A 117 -0.91 -2.74 6.23
N ALA A 118 -0.40 -3.66 5.43
CA ALA A 118 -0.70 -3.75 4.00
C ALA A 118 -1.95 -4.60 3.79
N GLN A 119 -3.10 -3.95 3.63
CA GLN A 119 -4.37 -4.65 3.52
C GLN A 119 -4.72 -4.96 2.07
N ASN A 120 -5.15 -6.20 1.85
CA ASN A 120 -5.81 -6.65 0.63
C ASN A 120 -6.97 -7.58 0.98
N THR A 121 -7.96 -7.66 0.10
CA THR A 121 -8.91 -8.76 0.16
C THR A 121 -8.31 -10.01 -0.50
N GLN A 122 -8.80 -11.20 -0.14
CA GLN A 122 -8.37 -12.43 -0.81
C GLN A 122 -8.58 -12.37 -2.34
N ARG A 123 -9.69 -11.77 -2.78
CA ARG A 123 -9.95 -11.56 -4.21
C ARG A 123 -8.98 -10.56 -4.82
N GLY A 124 -8.68 -9.45 -4.13
CA GLY A 124 -7.75 -8.42 -4.61
C GLY A 124 -6.35 -8.98 -4.86
N ARG A 125 -5.87 -9.85 -3.98
CA ARG A 125 -4.57 -10.52 -4.16
C ARG A 125 -4.47 -11.35 -5.45
N ALA A 126 -5.58 -11.84 -5.98
CA ALA A 126 -5.62 -12.66 -7.20
C ALA A 126 -5.65 -11.83 -8.49
N PHE A 127 -5.82 -10.51 -8.42
CA PHE A 127 -5.75 -9.67 -9.61
C PHE A 127 -4.31 -9.63 -10.15
N ILE A 128 -4.19 -9.52 -11.48
CA ILE A 128 -2.89 -9.34 -12.13
C ILE A 128 -2.33 -7.95 -11.77
N GLU A 129 -1.07 -7.91 -11.38
CA GLU A 129 -0.38 -6.65 -11.11
C GLU A 129 -0.15 -5.88 -12.41
N ASP A 130 -0.35 -4.56 -12.35
CA ASP A 130 -0.21 -3.70 -13.51
C ASP A 130 1.22 -3.79 -14.10
N ARG A 131 1.31 -4.06 -15.40
CA ARG A 131 2.57 -4.20 -16.16
C ARG A 131 3.45 -5.39 -15.77
N GLN A 132 2.90 -6.37 -15.06
CA GLN A 132 3.60 -7.58 -14.65
C GLN A 132 2.79 -8.83 -15.00
N ALA A 133 3.46 -9.97 -15.11
CA ALA A 133 2.79 -11.26 -15.38
C ALA A 133 2.53 -12.07 -14.09
N ILE A 134 2.44 -11.38 -12.95
CA ILE A 134 2.22 -11.98 -11.62
C ILE A 134 1.00 -11.35 -10.96
N THR A 135 0.47 -11.98 -9.94
CA THR A 135 -0.64 -11.44 -9.17
C THR A 135 -0.19 -10.31 -8.21
N GLN A 136 -1.13 -9.47 -7.79
CA GLN A 136 -0.87 -8.43 -6.79
C GLN A 136 -0.35 -9.02 -5.47
N GLY A 137 -0.86 -10.19 -5.06
CA GLY A 137 -0.36 -10.89 -3.90
C GLY A 137 1.10 -11.30 -4.03
N GLU A 138 1.49 -11.90 -5.15
CA GLU A 138 2.88 -12.30 -5.44
C GLU A 138 3.83 -11.09 -5.53
N ALA A 139 3.37 -9.98 -6.13
CA ALA A 139 4.12 -8.73 -6.21
C ALA A 139 4.40 -8.17 -4.81
N LEU A 140 3.37 -8.05 -3.96
CA LEU A 140 3.51 -7.58 -2.58
C LEU A 140 4.44 -8.49 -1.76
N ASP A 141 4.24 -9.80 -1.80
CA ASP A 141 5.08 -10.79 -1.11
C ASP A 141 6.55 -10.67 -1.53
N THR A 142 6.79 -10.48 -2.81
CA THR A 142 8.15 -10.31 -3.36
C THR A 142 8.77 -9.01 -2.84
N LYS A 143 8.07 -7.89 -2.89
CA LYS A 143 8.59 -6.59 -2.42
C LYS A 143 8.90 -6.62 -0.92
N ILE A 144 8.04 -7.21 -0.10
CA ILE A 144 8.28 -7.35 1.35
C ILE A 144 9.58 -8.12 1.59
N ARG A 145 9.79 -9.24 0.89
CA ARG A 145 11.00 -10.06 1.06
C ARG A 145 12.25 -9.38 0.53
N THR A 146 12.22 -8.87 -0.71
CA THR A 146 13.42 -8.32 -1.37
C THR A 146 13.89 -7.02 -0.77
N ALA A 147 12.97 -6.17 -0.29
CA ALA A 147 13.30 -4.93 0.38
C ALA A 147 13.44 -5.06 1.92
N ASN A 148 13.38 -6.28 2.47
CA ASN A 148 13.49 -6.56 3.91
C ASN A 148 12.56 -5.68 4.76
N LEU A 149 11.27 -5.57 4.38
CA LEU A 149 10.32 -4.69 5.06
C LEU A 149 9.84 -5.31 6.39
N ASN A 150 10.69 -5.31 7.40
CA ASN A 150 10.43 -5.96 8.70
C ASN A 150 9.32 -5.27 9.52
N ASN A 151 8.97 -4.04 9.18
CA ASN A 151 7.89 -3.26 9.82
C ASN A 151 6.55 -3.35 9.07
N VAL A 152 6.43 -4.27 8.09
CA VAL A 152 5.20 -4.51 7.32
C VAL A 152 4.52 -5.79 7.80
N THR A 153 3.21 -5.69 8.03
CA THR A 153 2.32 -6.83 8.27
C THR A 153 1.25 -6.89 7.19
N GLN A 154 1.12 -8.00 6.50
CA GLN A 154 0.02 -8.20 5.55
C GLN A 154 -1.27 -8.49 6.28
N LEU A 155 -2.33 -7.77 5.92
CA LEU A 155 -3.68 -7.95 6.44
C LEU A 155 -4.61 -8.43 5.31
N ILE A 156 -4.96 -9.70 5.33
CA ILE A 156 -5.91 -10.27 4.35
C ILE A 156 -7.29 -10.30 5.00
N ALA A 157 -8.07 -9.24 4.77
CA ALA A 157 -9.37 -9.06 5.39
C ALA A 157 -10.32 -8.27 4.47
N PRO A 158 -11.64 -8.48 4.55
CA PRO A 158 -12.59 -7.58 3.92
C PRO A 158 -12.55 -6.21 4.62
N THR A 159 -12.77 -5.13 3.86
CA THR A 159 -12.75 -3.77 4.42
C THR A 159 -13.83 -3.52 5.48
N THR A 160 -14.87 -4.33 5.51
CA THR A 160 -15.92 -4.27 6.53
C THR A 160 -15.52 -4.87 7.88
N SER A 161 -14.38 -5.59 7.95
CA SER A 161 -13.91 -6.25 9.17
C SER A 161 -12.39 -6.41 9.15
N LEU A 162 -11.67 -5.32 9.40
CA LEU A 162 -10.21 -5.27 9.36
C LEU A 162 -9.54 -5.89 10.60
N GLY A 163 -10.29 -6.08 11.69
CA GLY A 163 -9.71 -6.55 12.96
C GLY A 163 -8.80 -5.52 13.65
N ILE A 164 -8.84 -4.26 13.20
CA ILE A 164 -8.07 -3.14 13.75
C ILE A 164 -8.89 -2.46 14.85
N ALA A 165 -8.27 -2.22 16.02
CA ALA A 165 -8.93 -1.55 17.13
C ALA A 165 -9.26 -0.09 16.77
N PRO A 166 -10.39 0.44 17.25
CA PRO A 166 -10.67 1.88 17.15
C PRO A 166 -9.55 2.73 17.75
N GLU A 167 -9.35 3.92 17.20
CA GLU A 167 -8.38 4.93 17.70
C GLU A 167 -6.94 4.40 17.88
N SER A 168 -6.52 3.47 16.99
CA SER A 168 -5.21 2.84 17.08
C SER A 168 -4.24 3.21 15.96
N LEU A 169 -4.74 3.78 14.86
CA LEU A 169 -3.94 4.21 13.72
C LEU A 169 -3.63 5.71 13.77
N ASP A 170 -2.44 6.07 13.33
CA ASP A 170 -2.03 7.46 13.17
C ASP A 170 -2.31 7.96 11.75
N PHE A 171 -2.25 7.02 10.77
CA PHE A 171 -2.36 7.37 9.36
C PHE A 171 -3.00 6.22 8.57
N ILE A 172 -3.85 6.58 7.61
CA ILE A 172 -4.42 5.64 6.63
C ILE A 172 -4.19 6.22 5.24
N LEU A 173 -3.80 5.38 4.29
CA LEU A 173 -3.71 5.74 2.88
C LEU A 173 -4.73 4.93 2.07
N LEU A 174 -5.54 5.62 1.27
CA LEU A 174 -6.50 5.05 0.33
C LEU A 174 -6.25 5.66 -1.05
N THR A 175 -5.72 4.88 -1.98
CA THR A 175 -5.38 5.39 -3.31
C THR A 175 -6.11 4.65 -4.41
N LEU A 176 -6.68 5.41 -5.35
CA LEU A 176 -7.30 4.93 -6.59
C LEU A 176 -8.41 3.87 -6.34
N THR A 177 -9.21 4.06 -5.29
CA THR A 177 -10.18 3.05 -4.85
C THR A 177 -11.51 3.66 -4.36
N LEU A 178 -11.53 4.92 -3.93
CA LEU A 178 -12.75 5.52 -3.37
C LEU A 178 -13.89 5.55 -4.40
N HIS A 179 -13.57 5.77 -5.69
CA HIS A 179 -14.55 5.73 -6.77
C HIS A 179 -15.28 4.38 -6.88
N ASP A 180 -14.63 3.26 -6.57
CA ASP A 180 -15.24 1.92 -6.59
C ASP A 180 -16.30 1.72 -5.49
N TYR A 181 -16.19 2.50 -4.42
CA TYR A 181 -17.22 2.54 -3.36
C TYR A 181 -18.34 3.52 -3.68
N THR A 182 -17.97 4.67 -4.25
CA THR A 182 -18.88 5.79 -4.45
C THR A 182 -19.82 5.56 -5.63
N ASN A 183 -19.28 5.14 -6.77
CA ASN A 183 -20.01 5.08 -8.02
C ASN A 183 -21.16 4.05 -8.04
N PRO A 184 -20.99 2.81 -7.51
CA PRO A 184 -22.09 1.86 -7.45
C PRO A 184 -23.19 2.28 -6.46
N ASN A 185 -22.81 2.85 -5.35
CA ASN A 185 -23.69 3.29 -4.28
C ASN A 185 -22.94 4.18 -3.30
N PRO A 186 -23.17 5.52 -3.27
CA PRO A 186 -22.48 6.44 -2.37
C PRO A 186 -22.58 6.08 -0.88
N GLN A 187 -23.60 5.35 -0.46
CA GLN A 187 -23.73 4.89 0.91
C GLN A 187 -22.57 3.98 1.34
N ARG A 188 -22.02 3.17 0.43
CA ARG A 188 -20.85 2.32 0.71
C ARG A 188 -19.59 3.17 1.01
N ALA A 189 -19.43 4.29 0.32
CA ALA A 189 -18.33 5.22 0.60
C ALA A 189 -18.50 5.89 1.97
N ARG A 190 -19.73 6.28 2.36
CA ARG A 190 -20.03 6.82 3.70
C ARG A 190 -19.68 5.83 4.80
N GLU A 191 -20.11 4.59 4.65
CA GLU A 191 -19.81 3.51 5.60
C GLU A 191 -18.31 3.26 5.72
N LEU A 192 -17.60 3.23 4.58
CA LEU A 192 -16.15 3.09 4.56
C LEU A 192 -15.47 4.25 5.31
N LEU A 193 -15.78 5.50 4.98
CA LEU A 193 -15.13 6.67 5.60
C LEU A 193 -15.46 6.78 7.09
N THR A 194 -16.68 6.47 7.50
CA THR A 194 -17.07 6.42 8.92
C THR A 194 -16.25 5.37 9.68
N MET A 195 -16.08 4.20 9.10
CA MET A 195 -15.25 3.14 9.68
C MET A 195 -13.78 3.58 9.78
N LEU A 196 -13.19 4.14 8.70
CA LEU A 196 -11.81 4.63 8.70
C LEU A 196 -11.61 5.76 9.74
N TYR A 197 -12.59 6.66 9.88
CA TYR A 197 -12.57 7.70 10.92
C TYR A 197 -12.49 7.08 12.32
N SER A 198 -13.24 5.99 12.57
CA SER A 198 -13.23 5.32 13.88
C SER A 198 -11.89 4.66 14.21
N LEU A 199 -11.13 4.20 13.21
CA LEU A 199 -9.82 3.56 13.39
C LEU A 199 -8.70 4.56 13.70
N LEU A 200 -8.83 5.79 13.24
CA LEU A 200 -7.86 6.85 13.46
C LEU A 200 -7.91 7.38 14.88
N LYS A 201 -6.73 7.65 15.45
CA LYS A 201 -6.60 8.47 16.67
C LYS A 201 -7.08 9.89 16.42
N ALA A 202 -7.37 10.65 17.49
CA ALA A 202 -7.50 12.11 17.40
C ALA A 202 -6.20 12.72 16.83
N GLY A 203 -6.32 13.62 15.86
CA GLY A 203 -5.19 14.13 15.09
C GLY A 203 -4.66 13.19 14.00
N GLY A 204 -5.23 12.00 13.85
CA GLY A 204 -4.86 11.05 12.79
C GLY A 204 -5.32 11.50 11.40
N ILE A 205 -4.67 11.01 10.36
CA ILE A 205 -4.84 11.47 8.99
C ILE A 205 -5.28 10.32 8.08
N LEU A 206 -6.29 10.58 7.24
CA LEU A 206 -6.63 9.76 6.08
C LEU A 206 -6.18 10.50 4.81
N GLY A 207 -5.18 9.95 4.11
CA GLY A 207 -4.77 10.40 2.78
C GLY A 207 -5.61 9.71 1.71
N ILE A 208 -6.20 10.49 0.81
CA ILE A 208 -6.95 9.95 -0.34
C ILE A 208 -6.40 10.55 -1.62
N SER A 209 -6.10 9.72 -2.61
CA SER A 209 -5.96 10.18 -3.99
C SER A 209 -6.82 9.32 -4.91
N ASP A 210 -7.48 9.95 -5.88
CA ASP A 210 -8.28 9.20 -6.86
C ASP A 210 -8.33 9.93 -8.20
N HIS A 211 -8.84 9.25 -9.23
CA HIS A 211 -8.96 9.78 -10.57
C HIS A 211 -10.07 10.82 -10.65
N VAL A 212 -9.73 12.01 -11.15
CA VAL A 212 -10.70 13.08 -11.35
C VAL A 212 -11.70 12.70 -12.43
N GLY A 213 -12.96 12.87 -12.15
CA GLY A 213 -14.08 12.77 -13.07
C GLY A 213 -14.94 14.02 -13.03
N ASP A 214 -15.67 14.27 -14.10
CA ASP A 214 -16.57 15.41 -14.22
C ASP A 214 -17.99 15.03 -13.84
N GLU A 215 -18.73 16.01 -13.33
CA GLU A 215 -20.18 15.85 -13.13
C GLU A 215 -20.89 15.59 -14.46
N GLY A 216 -21.83 14.64 -14.44
CA GLY A 216 -22.61 14.29 -15.63
C GLY A 216 -21.97 13.22 -16.52
N ASN A 217 -20.69 12.87 -16.31
CA ASN A 217 -20.07 11.73 -16.99
C ASN A 217 -20.46 10.39 -16.33
N ASP A 218 -20.39 9.30 -17.12
CA ASP A 218 -20.48 7.94 -16.57
C ASP A 218 -19.19 7.58 -15.80
N ASN A 219 -19.03 8.20 -14.63
CA ASN A 219 -17.83 8.03 -13.80
C ASN A 219 -17.62 6.56 -13.36
N TYR A 220 -18.68 5.75 -13.31
CA TYR A 220 -18.57 4.32 -13.02
C TYR A 220 -17.81 3.59 -14.15
N ALA A 221 -18.25 3.75 -15.41
CA ALA A 221 -17.58 3.15 -16.56
C ALA A 221 -16.16 3.71 -16.80
N LEU A 222 -15.93 4.98 -16.42
CA LEU A 222 -14.65 5.65 -16.58
C LEU A 222 -13.66 5.36 -15.43
N HIS A 223 -14.09 4.75 -14.34
CA HIS A 223 -13.32 4.56 -13.11
C HIS A 223 -12.76 5.87 -12.55
N ARG A 224 -13.65 6.87 -12.41
CA ARG A 224 -13.34 8.22 -11.94
C ARG A 224 -14.37 8.67 -10.92
N MET A 225 -14.11 9.78 -10.24
CA MET A 225 -15.11 10.45 -9.41
C MET A 225 -14.85 11.96 -9.34
N PRO A 226 -15.89 12.81 -9.19
CA PRO A 226 -15.70 14.23 -8.93
C PRO A 226 -14.97 14.45 -7.60
N GLU A 227 -13.94 15.30 -7.59
CA GLU A 227 -13.20 15.68 -6.38
C GLU A 227 -14.12 16.26 -5.31
N GLN A 228 -15.08 17.11 -5.70
CA GLN A 228 -16.03 17.72 -4.77
C GLN A 228 -16.90 16.69 -4.04
N GLN A 229 -17.21 15.58 -4.71
CA GLN A 229 -17.92 14.47 -4.06
C GLN A 229 -17.06 13.78 -3.00
N ALA A 230 -15.76 13.58 -3.26
CA ALA A 230 -14.83 13.03 -2.27
C ALA A 230 -14.68 13.98 -1.05
N ILE A 231 -14.57 15.28 -1.30
CA ILE A 231 -14.53 16.32 -0.24
C ILE A 231 -15.79 16.26 0.61
N ALA A 232 -16.98 16.26 -0.02
CA ALA A 232 -18.26 16.21 0.69
C ALA A 232 -18.39 14.97 1.58
N LEU A 233 -18.00 13.81 1.08
CA LEU A 233 -17.97 12.54 1.84
C LEU A 233 -17.02 12.60 3.04
N GLY A 234 -15.85 13.22 2.88
CA GLY A 234 -14.89 13.43 3.97
C GLY A 234 -15.45 14.33 5.08
N LEU A 235 -16.05 15.46 4.70
CA LEU A 235 -16.71 16.39 5.64
C LEU A 235 -17.90 15.72 6.36
N GLU A 236 -18.72 14.96 5.64
CA GLU A 236 -19.85 14.22 6.21
C GLU A 236 -19.38 13.17 7.23
N ALA A 237 -18.23 12.55 7.02
CA ALA A 237 -17.64 11.60 7.96
C ALA A 237 -17.00 12.27 9.21
N GLY A 238 -16.92 13.60 9.25
CA GLY A 238 -16.42 14.38 10.38
C GLY A 238 -14.96 14.81 10.28
N PHE A 239 -14.32 14.64 9.12
CA PHE A 239 -12.96 15.13 8.88
C PHE A 239 -12.90 16.62 8.53
N GLU A 240 -11.76 17.24 8.84
CA GLU A 240 -11.32 18.48 8.20
C GLU A 240 -10.58 18.11 6.90
N VAL A 241 -10.98 18.71 5.77
CA VAL A 241 -10.48 18.33 4.45
C VAL A 241 -9.61 19.44 3.85
N THR A 242 -8.43 19.08 3.38
CA THR A 242 -7.53 19.94 2.61
C THR A 242 -7.20 19.27 1.28
N SER A 243 -7.32 19.99 0.17
CA SER A 243 -6.99 19.52 -1.18
C SER A 243 -5.62 20.03 -1.66
N SER A 244 -5.02 19.33 -2.63
CA SER A 244 -3.78 19.72 -3.30
C SER A 244 -3.81 19.38 -4.79
N ASP A 245 -3.31 20.30 -5.59
CA ASP A 245 -3.13 20.14 -7.05
C ASP A 245 -1.87 19.36 -7.42
N LEU A 246 -1.15 18.80 -6.46
CA LEU A 246 0.13 18.11 -6.66
C LEU A 246 0.07 17.03 -7.75
N LEU A 247 -1.02 16.29 -7.81
CA LEU A 247 -1.19 15.15 -8.73
C LEU A 247 -2.04 15.48 -9.96
N ARG A 248 -2.34 16.77 -10.21
CA ARG A 248 -3.13 17.19 -11.38
C ARG A 248 -2.37 16.99 -12.68
N VAL A 249 -3.09 16.50 -13.69
CA VAL A 249 -2.61 16.28 -15.06
C VAL A 249 -3.62 16.89 -16.03
N HIS A 250 -3.45 18.17 -16.35
CA HIS A 250 -4.39 18.95 -17.16
C HIS A 250 -4.54 18.50 -18.62
N SER A 251 -3.69 17.58 -19.10
CA SER A 251 -3.81 16.99 -20.45
C SER A 251 -4.84 15.84 -20.50
N ASP A 252 -5.30 15.35 -19.36
CA ASP A 252 -6.37 14.35 -19.25
C ASP A 252 -7.72 15.08 -19.15
N ASP A 253 -8.53 14.95 -20.20
CA ASP A 253 -9.84 15.61 -20.35
C ASP A 253 -11.00 14.85 -19.68
N HIS A 254 -10.69 13.84 -18.88
CA HIS A 254 -11.60 12.97 -18.11
C HIS A 254 -12.64 12.21 -18.97
N SER A 255 -12.57 12.29 -20.30
CA SER A 255 -13.54 11.66 -21.20
C SER A 255 -13.32 10.16 -21.41
N ARG A 256 -12.16 9.64 -20.95
CA ARG A 256 -11.73 8.26 -21.16
C ARG A 256 -11.65 7.50 -19.86
N SER A 257 -11.89 6.18 -19.94
CA SER A 257 -11.57 5.28 -18.84
C SER A 257 -10.09 5.39 -18.49
N VAL A 258 -9.77 5.35 -17.20
CA VAL A 258 -8.38 5.36 -16.69
C VAL A 258 -7.54 4.19 -17.23
N PHE A 259 -8.18 3.17 -17.77
CA PHE A 259 -7.53 2.02 -18.40
C PHE A 259 -7.28 2.21 -19.90
N ASP A 260 -7.74 3.31 -20.51
CA ASP A 260 -7.49 3.58 -21.94
C ASP A 260 -5.99 3.64 -22.20
N PRO A 261 -5.44 2.82 -23.14
CA PRO A 261 -4.00 2.79 -23.43
C PRO A 261 -3.44 4.14 -23.88
N ARG A 262 -4.27 5.02 -24.45
CA ARG A 262 -3.87 6.37 -24.90
C ARG A 262 -3.47 7.28 -23.74
N LEU A 263 -3.97 7.03 -22.53
CA LEU A 263 -3.58 7.77 -21.33
C LEU A 263 -2.23 7.29 -20.77
N ALA A 264 -1.72 6.13 -21.21
CA ALA A 264 -0.47 5.53 -20.71
C ALA A 264 -0.37 5.50 -19.17
N ARG A 265 -1.51 5.43 -18.47
CA ARG A 265 -1.64 5.55 -17.01
C ARG A 265 -1.32 6.95 -16.46
N ILE A 266 -1.17 7.95 -17.30
CA ILE A 266 -1.00 9.35 -16.91
C ILE A 266 -2.39 9.97 -16.85
N THR A 267 -3.03 9.88 -15.68
CA THR A 267 -4.40 10.35 -15.43
C THR A 267 -4.39 11.51 -14.46
N ASP A 268 -5.35 12.43 -14.63
CA ASP A 268 -5.59 13.50 -13.67
C ASP A 268 -6.09 12.93 -12.35
N ARG A 269 -5.53 13.40 -11.22
CA ARG A 269 -5.87 12.92 -9.89
C ARG A 269 -5.98 14.06 -8.91
N PHE A 270 -6.91 13.95 -7.99
CA PHE A 270 -6.92 14.79 -6.80
C PHE A 270 -6.14 14.13 -5.66
N LEU A 271 -5.70 14.94 -4.73
CA LEU A 271 -5.04 14.50 -3.50
C LEU A 271 -5.68 15.25 -2.31
N LEU A 272 -6.24 14.51 -1.38
CA LEU A 272 -6.91 15.06 -0.19
C LEU A 272 -6.21 14.58 1.08
N ARG A 273 -6.02 15.51 2.03
CA ARG A 273 -5.67 15.21 3.41
C ARG A 273 -6.91 15.44 4.29
N LEU A 274 -7.38 14.38 4.90
CA LEU A 274 -8.52 14.35 5.81
C LEU A 274 -7.98 14.19 7.24
N LEU A 275 -8.10 15.24 8.03
CA LEU A 275 -7.66 15.27 9.44
C LEU A 275 -8.83 14.94 10.36
N LYS A 276 -8.67 13.92 11.23
CA LYS A 276 -9.58 13.70 12.35
C LYS A 276 -9.29 14.76 13.43
N PRO A 277 -10.22 15.67 13.75
CA PRO A 277 -9.98 16.72 14.74
C PRO A 277 -9.50 16.17 16.08
N ALA A 278 -8.57 16.86 16.73
CA ALA A 278 -8.26 16.64 18.13
C ALA A 278 -9.46 17.14 18.97
N ARG A 279 -10.01 16.26 19.79
CA ARG A 279 -11.11 16.64 20.70
C ARG A 279 -10.59 17.50 21.83
#